data_2b10ec91ed99c874789e004ff4256733
#
_entry.id   2b10ec91ed99c874789e004ff4256733
#
_cell.length_a   1.000
_cell.length_b   1.000
_cell.length_c   1.000
_cell.angle_alpha   90.00
_cell.angle_beta   90.00
_cell.angle_gamma   90.00
#
_symmetry.space_group_name_H-M   'P 1'
#
loop_
_entity.id
_entity.type
_entity.pdbx_description
1 polymer ?
#
loop_
_entity_poly.entity_id
_entity_poly.type
_entity_poly.pdbx_seq_one_letter_code
_entity_poly.pdbx_strand_id
1 'polypeptide(L)'
;MKKKKESTTSNKIADSLREEINFGRLKPSDKIIEREIAEKYKASHIPVREALRILEGEGFVIHRKFAGYTVREVSPEEMIELYNIMRFLSVQLLTRAIPRYTEITYYQLKSITAEMEKTTDAEKSIDLLMQFTEVIFFPAGLNYTFNLAKQFLKRNIPVLKGVIIKPYKGTIPVTHFNHFIELCQKHEIENAVKFTTEQYDKATKMFVAYMSELRKTS
;
A
#
# COMPACT_ATOMS: atom_id res chain seq x y z
N MET A 1 -25.33 8.26 14.78
CA MET A 1 -25.24 6.83 14.40
C MET A 1 -25.03 6.72 12.89
N LYS A 2 -23.77 6.51 12.42
CA LYS A 2 -23.53 6.22 10.99
C LYS A 2 -23.93 4.77 10.74
N LYS A 3 -24.98 4.54 9.94
CA LYS A 3 -25.33 3.21 9.42
C LYS A 3 -24.08 2.62 8.74
N LYS A 4 -23.57 1.51 9.27
CA LYS A 4 -22.54 0.68 8.62
C LYS A 4 -23.16 0.25 7.29
N LYS A 5 -22.64 0.78 6.17
CA LYS A 5 -23.12 0.43 4.82
C LYS A 5 -22.82 -1.06 4.66
N GLU A 6 -23.84 -1.91 4.59
CA GLU A 6 -23.65 -3.34 4.33
C GLU A 6 -22.82 -3.46 3.04
N SER A 7 -21.71 -4.15 3.15
CA SER A 7 -20.83 -4.40 2.01
C SER A 7 -21.61 -5.27 1.00
N THR A 8 -21.79 -4.79 -0.21
CA THR A 8 -22.43 -5.55 -1.28
C THR A 8 -21.62 -6.81 -1.60
N THR A 9 -22.26 -7.82 -2.21
CA THR A 9 -21.57 -9.05 -2.64
C THR A 9 -20.39 -8.72 -3.57
N SER A 10 -20.54 -7.74 -4.45
CA SER A 10 -19.45 -7.26 -5.32
C SER A 10 -18.28 -6.67 -4.54
N ASN A 11 -18.53 -5.88 -3.50
CA ASN A 11 -17.46 -5.36 -2.65
C ASN A 11 -16.71 -6.47 -1.90
N LYS A 12 -17.42 -7.46 -1.36
CA LYS A 12 -16.79 -8.60 -0.68
C LYS A 12 -15.90 -9.42 -1.61
N ILE A 13 -16.36 -9.65 -2.84
CA ILE A 13 -15.57 -10.33 -3.87
C ILE A 13 -14.34 -9.48 -4.24
N ALA A 14 -14.51 -8.17 -4.46
CA ALA A 14 -13.39 -7.28 -4.77
C ALA A 14 -12.36 -7.24 -3.64
N ASP A 15 -12.80 -7.15 -2.38
CA ASP A 15 -11.91 -7.17 -1.22
C ASP A 15 -11.11 -8.47 -1.15
N SER A 16 -11.78 -9.61 -1.34
CA SER A 16 -11.10 -10.92 -1.28
C SER A 16 -10.12 -11.13 -2.46
N LEU A 17 -10.48 -10.73 -3.68
CA LEU A 17 -9.57 -10.81 -4.82
C LEU A 17 -8.38 -9.85 -4.66
N ARG A 18 -8.60 -8.66 -4.09
CA ARG A 18 -7.53 -7.71 -3.75
C ARG A 18 -6.55 -8.32 -2.75
N GLU A 19 -7.05 -9.02 -1.74
CA GLU A 19 -6.21 -9.76 -0.81
C GLU A 19 -5.43 -10.86 -1.53
N GLU A 20 -6.05 -11.63 -2.42
CA GLU A 20 -5.35 -12.69 -3.17
C GLU A 20 -4.21 -12.14 -4.03
N ILE A 21 -4.41 -10.98 -4.66
CA ILE A 21 -3.37 -10.27 -5.41
C ILE A 21 -2.29 -9.74 -4.45
N ASN A 22 -2.70 -9.06 -3.38
CA ASN A 22 -1.78 -8.50 -2.40
C ASN A 22 -0.93 -9.57 -1.72
N PHE A 23 -1.49 -10.78 -1.52
CA PHE A 23 -0.76 -11.90 -0.91
C PHE A 23 -0.09 -12.84 -1.91
N GLY A 24 -0.10 -12.48 -3.20
CA GLY A 24 0.61 -13.21 -4.25
C GLY A 24 0.00 -14.59 -4.56
N ARG A 25 -1.23 -14.84 -4.12
CA ARG A 25 -2.03 -16.00 -4.51
C ARG A 25 -2.47 -15.88 -5.98
N LEU A 26 -2.80 -14.65 -6.40
CA LEU A 26 -2.93 -14.25 -7.80
C LEU A 26 -1.69 -13.42 -8.16
N LYS A 27 -0.91 -13.90 -9.10
CA LYS A 27 0.35 -13.28 -9.53
C LYS A 27 0.13 -12.28 -10.66
N PRO A 28 1.06 -11.33 -10.88
CA PRO A 28 1.05 -10.51 -12.09
C PRO A 28 0.89 -11.36 -13.35
N SER A 29 0.07 -10.90 -14.28
CA SER A 29 -0.32 -11.56 -15.54
C SER A 29 -1.22 -12.80 -15.41
N ASP A 30 -1.57 -13.26 -14.21
CA ASP A 30 -2.55 -14.36 -14.05
C ASP A 30 -3.90 -13.95 -14.63
N LYS A 31 -4.52 -14.88 -15.38
CA LYS A 31 -5.87 -14.70 -15.90
C LYS A 31 -6.90 -14.86 -14.79
N ILE A 32 -7.89 -13.98 -14.78
CA ILE A 32 -9.02 -14.06 -13.85
C ILE A 32 -10.25 -14.51 -14.64
N ILE A 33 -10.70 -15.73 -14.37
CA ILE A 33 -11.81 -16.36 -15.06
C ILE A 33 -13.10 -16.11 -14.28
N GLU A 34 -14.01 -15.29 -14.84
CA GLU A 34 -15.28 -14.87 -14.18
C GLU A 34 -16.08 -16.07 -13.67
N ARG A 35 -16.13 -17.18 -14.44
CA ARG A 35 -16.87 -18.38 -14.04
C ARG A 35 -16.30 -19.01 -12.77
N GLU A 36 -14.98 -19.12 -12.64
CA GLU A 36 -14.32 -19.70 -11.48
C GLU A 36 -14.56 -18.84 -10.23
N ILE A 37 -14.52 -17.51 -10.40
CA ILE A 37 -14.85 -16.58 -9.33
C ILE A 37 -16.32 -16.71 -8.90
N ALA A 38 -17.23 -16.83 -9.87
CA ALA A 38 -18.67 -17.00 -9.58
C ALA A 38 -18.91 -18.31 -8.79
N GLU A 39 -18.29 -19.40 -9.19
CA GLU A 39 -18.36 -20.71 -8.50
C GLU A 39 -17.77 -20.61 -7.08
N LYS A 40 -16.56 -20.03 -6.94
CA LYS A 40 -15.85 -19.89 -5.66
C LYS A 40 -16.64 -19.11 -4.62
N TYR A 41 -17.29 -18.01 -5.05
CA TYR A 41 -18.05 -17.14 -4.14
C TYR A 41 -19.56 -17.42 -4.13
N LYS A 42 -20.01 -18.49 -4.82
CA LYS A 42 -21.45 -18.84 -4.96
C LYS A 42 -22.29 -17.64 -5.37
N ALA A 43 -21.80 -16.86 -6.33
CA ALA A 43 -22.40 -15.62 -6.81
C ALA A 43 -22.76 -15.73 -8.29
N SER A 44 -23.70 -14.90 -8.74
CA SER A 44 -23.98 -14.76 -10.18
C SER A 44 -22.85 -13.95 -10.88
N HIS A 45 -22.85 -13.98 -12.21
CA HIS A 45 -21.84 -13.23 -12.99
C HIS A 45 -21.92 -11.71 -12.80
N ILE A 46 -23.08 -11.15 -12.46
CA ILE A 46 -23.26 -9.69 -12.31
C ILE A 46 -22.38 -9.14 -11.19
N PRO A 47 -22.45 -9.59 -9.91
CA PRO A 47 -21.60 -9.07 -8.84
C PRO A 47 -20.10 -9.38 -9.06
N VAL A 48 -19.77 -10.45 -9.78
CA VAL A 48 -18.37 -10.75 -10.16
C VAL A 48 -17.84 -9.69 -11.12
N ARG A 49 -18.59 -9.34 -12.17
CA ARG A 49 -18.19 -8.28 -13.12
C ARG A 49 -18.08 -6.91 -12.44
N GLU A 50 -19.00 -6.60 -11.53
CA GLU A 50 -18.90 -5.36 -10.74
C GLU A 50 -17.63 -5.34 -9.88
N ALA A 51 -17.31 -6.45 -9.22
CA ALA A 51 -16.09 -6.59 -8.44
C ALA A 51 -14.83 -6.38 -9.29
N LEU A 52 -14.79 -6.99 -10.48
CA LEU A 52 -13.67 -6.85 -11.41
C LEU A 52 -13.55 -5.43 -11.96
N ARG A 53 -14.68 -4.73 -12.22
CA ARG A 53 -14.64 -3.31 -12.59
C ARG A 53 -14.14 -2.40 -11.47
N ILE A 54 -14.48 -2.71 -10.20
CA ILE A 54 -13.91 -2.01 -9.05
C ILE A 54 -12.39 -2.18 -9.03
N LEU A 55 -11.92 -3.43 -9.17
CA LEU A 55 -10.47 -3.74 -9.17
C LEU A 55 -9.75 -3.14 -10.37
N GLU A 56 -10.40 -3.05 -11.54
CA GLU A 56 -9.87 -2.37 -12.72
C GLU A 56 -9.74 -0.86 -12.48
N GLY A 57 -10.78 -0.22 -11.92
CA GLY A 57 -10.74 1.19 -11.53
C GLY A 57 -9.68 1.50 -10.47
N GLU A 58 -9.39 0.54 -9.59
CA GLU A 58 -8.31 0.62 -8.61
C GLU A 58 -6.93 0.25 -9.19
N GLY A 59 -6.88 -0.30 -10.42
CA GLY A 59 -5.66 -0.66 -11.12
C GLY A 59 -5.01 -1.97 -10.65
N PHE A 60 -5.76 -2.88 -10.02
CA PHE A 60 -5.27 -4.23 -9.68
C PHE A 60 -5.35 -5.20 -10.86
N VAL A 61 -6.32 -5.01 -11.75
CA VAL A 61 -6.54 -5.85 -12.91
C VAL A 61 -6.68 -5.00 -14.16
N ILE A 62 -6.49 -5.62 -15.33
CA ILE A 62 -6.70 -5.02 -16.64
C ILE A 62 -7.71 -5.87 -17.41
N HIS A 63 -8.71 -5.23 -17.99
CA HIS A 63 -9.60 -5.87 -18.94
C HIS A 63 -9.04 -5.75 -20.37
N ARG A 64 -8.85 -6.89 -21.04
CA ARG A 64 -8.46 -6.93 -22.44
C ARG A 64 -9.62 -7.45 -23.29
N LYS A 65 -9.97 -6.71 -24.32
CA LYS A 65 -11.04 -7.12 -25.26
C LYS A 65 -10.76 -8.53 -25.77
N PHE A 66 -11.74 -9.42 -25.66
CA PHE A 66 -11.67 -10.85 -26.02
C PHE A 66 -10.75 -11.75 -25.17
N ALA A 67 -9.99 -11.21 -24.23
CA ALA A 67 -9.08 -11.98 -23.38
C ALA A 67 -9.52 -12.01 -21.89
N GLY A 68 -10.53 -11.20 -21.52
CA GLY A 68 -11.02 -11.12 -20.15
C GLY A 68 -10.12 -10.28 -19.23
N TYR A 69 -10.13 -10.59 -17.94
CA TYR A 69 -9.35 -9.88 -16.95
C TYR A 69 -8.04 -10.59 -16.66
N THR A 70 -6.99 -9.80 -16.43
CA THR A 70 -5.68 -10.30 -15.97
C THR A 70 -5.20 -9.43 -14.80
N VAL A 71 -4.46 -10.03 -13.87
CA VAL A 71 -3.75 -9.27 -12.82
C VAL A 71 -2.76 -8.32 -13.47
N ARG A 72 -2.80 -7.06 -13.08
CA ARG A 72 -1.92 -6.04 -13.66
C ARG A 72 -0.47 -6.25 -13.22
N GLU A 73 0.42 -6.17 -14.18
CA GLU A 73 1.84 -6.04 -13.95
C GLU A 73 2.22 -4.55 -13.97
N VAL A 74 3.02 -4.13 -13.01
CA VAL A 74 3.53 -2.75 -12.93
C VAL A 74 4.96 -2.74 -13.45
N SER A 75 5.24 -1.91 -14.47
CA SER A 75 6.60 -1.80 -15.00
C SER A 75 7.54 -1.08 -14.04
N PRO A 76 8.87 -1.29 -14.14
CA PRO A 76 9.84 -0.52 -13.36
C PRO A 76 9.71 0.99 -13.58
N GLU A 77 9.47 1.41 -14.81
CA GLU A 77 9.30 2.83 -15.19
C GLU A 77 8.06 3.42 -14.52
N GLU A 78 6.93 2.72 -14.59
CA GLU A 78 5.69 3.14 -13.91
C GLU A 78 5.89 3.23 -12.40
N MET A 79 6.62 2.30 -11.80
CA MET A 79 6.89 2.33 -10.37
C MET A 79 7.74 3.53 -9.97
N ILE A 80 8.76 3.89 -10.77
CA ILE A 80 9.56 5.09 -10.53
C ILE A 80 8.68 6.33 -10.55
N GLU A 81 7.78 6.46 -11.53
CA GLU A 81 6.82 7.58 -11.59
C GLU A 81 5.93 7.62 -10.35
N LEU A 82 5.38 6.48 -9.94
CA LEU A 82 4.52 6.38 -8.77
C LEU A 82 5.24 6.78 -7.47
N TYR A 83 6.48 6.36 -7.28
CA TYR A 83 7.28 6.77 -6.12
C TYR A 83 7.62 8.27 -6.14
N ASN A 84 7.88 8.84 -7.32
CA ASN A 84 8.09 10.29 -7.45
C ASN A 84 6.83 11.08 -7.08
N ILE A 85 5.65 10.62 -7.52
CA ILE A 85 4.36 11.23 -7.13
C ILE A 85 4.19 11.11 -5.61
N MET A 86 4.45 9.95 -5.04
CA MET A 86 4.30 9.72 -3.61
C MET A 86 5.23 10.58 -2.78
N ARG A 87 6.47 10.78 -3.24
CA ARG A 87 7.43 11.71 -2.65
C ARG A 87 6.87 13.14 -2.61
N PHE A 88 6.30 13.60 -3.72
CA PHE A 88 5.70 14.93 -3.78
C PHE A 88 4.49 15.06 -2.83
N LEU A 89 3.58 14.08 -2.82
CA LEU A 89 2.42 14.08 -1.93
C LEU A 89 2.83 14.07 -0.46
N SER A 90 3.86 13.30 -0.08
CA SER A 90 4.33 13.23 1.31
C SER A 90 4.95 14.53 1.79
N VAL A 91 5.65 15.29 0.95
CA VAL A 91 6.12 16.62 1.30
C VAL A 91 4.94 17.52 1.69
N GLN A 92 3.89 17.57 0.87
CA GLN A 92 2.70 18.37 1.13
C GLN A 92 1.97 17.95 2.42
N LEU A 93 1.86 16.65 2.64
CA LEU A 93 1.19 16.10 3.81
C LEU A 93 2.00 16.34 5.09
N LEU A 94 3.29 15.99 5.10
CA LEU A 94 4.13 16.09 6.30
C LEU A 94 4.36 17.52 6.76
N THR A 95 4.65 18.43 5.83
CA THR A 95 4.84 19.85 6.16
C THR A 95 3.63 20.44 6.92
N ARG A 96 2.43 19.97 6.63
CA ARG A 96 1.21 20.39 7.31
C ARG A 96 0.84 19.54 8.52
N ALA A 97 1.18 18.26 8.51
CA ALA A 97 0.82 17.34 9.57
C ALA A 97 1.71 17.49 10.81
N ILE A 98 3.04 17.56 10.64
CA ILE A 98 4.01 17.55 11.74
C ILE A 98 3.74 18.68 12.75
N PRO A 99 3.44 19.94 12.36
CA PRO A 99 3.10 21.00 13.32
C PRO A 99 1.83 20.75 14.14
N ARG A 100 1.03 19.75 13.75
CA ARG A 100 -0.24 19.38 14.40
C ARG A 100 -0.16 18.08 15.20
N TYR A 101 1.03 17.49 15.29
CA TYR A 101 1.23 16.29 16.11
C TYR A 101 1.08 16.63 17.58
N THR A 102 0.39 15.73 18.28
CA THR A 102 0.16 15.81 19.73
C THR A 102 0.88 14.67 20.44
N GLU A 103 0.92 14.71 21.78
CA GLU A 103 1.42 13.59 22.58
C GLU A 103 0.73 12.25 22.23
N ILE A 104 -0.57 12.30 21.92
CA ILE A 104 -1.33 11.12 21.48
C ILE A 104 -0.77 10.61 20.14
N THR A 105 -0.45 11.49 19.19
CA THR A 105 0.17 11.12 17.92
C THR A 105 1.48 10.39 18.14
N TYR A 106 2.37 10.94 18.97
CA TYR A 106 3.66 10.32 19.28
C TYR A 106 3.52 8.99 20.01
N TYR A 107 2.56 8.88 20.93
CA TYR A 107 2.25 7.63 21.61
C TYR A 107 1.80 6.55 20.60
N GLN A 108 0.89 6.88 19.67
CA GLN A 108 0.43 5.97 18.63
C GLN A 108 1.57 5.51 17.73
N LEU A 109 2.41 6.44 17.26
CA LEU A 109 3.56 6.12 16.40
C LEU A 109 4.54 5.17 17.09
N LYS A 110 4.89 5.43 18.36
CA LYS A 110 5.77 4.57 19.15
C LYS A 110 5.17 3.20 19.42
N SER A 111 3.86 3.13 19.68
CA SER A 111 3.15 1.85 19.87
C SER A 111 3.19 1.02 18.59
N ILE A 112 2.93 1.62 17.43
CA ILE A 112 2.97 0.94 16.13
C ILE A 112 4.39 0.43 15.82
N THR A 113 5.42 1.24 16.02
CA THR A 113 6.81 0.80 15.76
C THR A 113 7.25 -0.31 16.71
N ALA A 114 6.84 -0.27 17.98
CA ALA A 114 7.09 -1.35 18.94
C ALA A 114 6.40 -2.68 18.57
N GLU A 115 5.22 -2.61 17.94
CA GLU A 115 4.54 -3.80 17.40
C GLU A 115 5.21 -4.30 16.11
N MET A 116 5.65 -3.40 15.23
CA MET A 116 6.42 -3.76 14.02
C MET A 116 7.69 -4.55 14.38
N GLU A 117 8.39 -4.14 15.43
CA GLU A 117 9.63 -4.78 15.87
C GLU A 117 9.42 -6.21 16.37
N LYS A 118 8.25 -6.49 16.94
CA LYS A 118 7.91 -7.80 17.54
C LYS A 118 7.29 -8.79 16.55
N THR A 119 6.71 -8.30 15.45
CA THR A 119 6.01 -9.19 14.52
C THR A 119 6.96 -9.76 13.47
N THR A 120 6.73 -11.03 13.13
CA THR A 120 7.34 -11.71 11.98
C THR A 120 6.29 -12.06 10.92
N ASP A 121 5.04 -11.64 11.14
CA ASP A 121 3.93 -11.83 10.23
C ASP A 121 3.91 -10.71 9.19
N ALA A 122 4.06 -11.09 7.92
CA ALA A 122 4.11 -10.15 6.80
C ALA A 122 2.79 -9.37 6.61
N GLU A 123 1.65 -9.98 6.90
CA GLU A 123 0.34 -9.31 6.77
C GLU A 123 0.19 -8.27 7.88
N LYS A 124 0.50 -8.66 9.10
CA LYS A 124 0.50 -7.73 10.23
C LYS A 124 1.50 -6.60 10.04
N SER A 125 2.67 -6.86 9.46
CA SER A 125 3.67 -5.83 9.15
C SER A 125 3.14 -4.79 8.17
N ILE A 126 2.37 -5.21 7.16
CA ILE A 126 1.74 -4.29 6.20
C ILE A 126 0.64 -3.47 6.88
N ASP A 127 -0.21 -4.09 7.69
CA ASP A 127 -1.27 -3.39 8.40
C ASP A 127 -0.69 -2.31 9.32
N LEU A 128 0.39 -2.62 10.04
CA LEU A 128 1.09 -1.66 10.88
C LEU A 128 1.71 -0.52 10.07
N LEU A 129 2.30 -0.83 8.89
CA LEU A 129 2.80 0.21 7.98
C LEU A 129 1.68 1.14 7.49
N MET A 130 0.52 0.58 7.16
CA MET A 130 -0.64 1.36 6.75
C MET A 130 -1.16 2.24 7.90
N GLN A 131 -1.22 1.71 9.12
CA GLN A 131 -1.60 2.47 10.31
C GLN A 131 -0.60 3.60 10.59
N PHE A 132 0.70 3.32 10.55
CA PHE A 132 1.74 4.34 10.71
C PHE A 132 1.55 5.48 9.72
N THR A 133 1.36 5.15 8.45
CA THR A 133 1.15 6.12 7.38
C THR A 133 -0.12 6.95 7.61
N GLU A 134 -1.18 6.34 8.10
CA GLU A 134 -2.42 7.05 8.43
C GLU A 134 -2.19 8.06 9.58
N VAL A 135 -1.49 7.66 10.63
CA VAL A 135 -1.19 8.52 11.78
C VAL A 135 -0.31 9.71 11.39
N ILE A 136 0.69 9.53 10.51
CA ILE A 136 1.57 10.64 10.11
C ILE A 136 0.91 11.61 9.12
N PHE A 137 0.02 11.16 8.26
CA PHE A 137 -0.53 12.01 7.20
C PHE A 137 -1.89 12.62 7.52
N PHE A 138 -2.73 11.93 8.29
CA PHE A 138 -4.10 12.39 8.58
C PHE A 138 -4.17 13.80 9.21
N PRO A 139 -3.26 14.20 10.12
CA PRO A 139 -3.28 15.53 10.73
C PRO A 139 -3.06 16.68 9.73
N ALA A 140 -2.61 16.41 8.50
CA ALA A 140 -2.45 17.43 7.46
C ALA A 140 -3.76 18.16 7.13
N GLY A 141 -4.91 17.50 7.29
CA GLY A 141 -6.22 18.04 6.92
C GLY A 141 -6.43 18.13 5.39
N LEU A 142 -5.56 17.53 4.60
CA LEU A 142 -5.62 17.49 3.13
C LEU A 142 -6.28 16.19 2.68
N ASN A 143 -7.59 16.05 2.88
CA ASN A 143 -8.31 14.79 2.68
C ASN A 143 -8.15 14.17 1.29
N TYR A 144 -8.16 14.98 0.22
CA TYR A 144 -7.98 14.49 -1.15
C TYR A 144 -6.57 13.93 -1.37
N THR A 145 -5.55 14.70 -1.00
CA THR A 145 -4.13 14.29 -1.10
C THR A 145 -3.86 13.05 -0.26
N PHE A 146 -4.39 12.99 0.95
CA PHE A 146 -4.27 11.83 1.84
C PHE A 146 -4.91 10.57 1.22
N ASN A 147 -6.10 10.69 0.63
CA ASN A 147 -6.75 9.56 -0.03
C ASN A 147 -5.96 9.05 -1.24
N LEU A 148 -5.35 9.94 -2.03
CA LEU A 148 -4.44 9.55 -3.13
C LEU A 148 -3.23 8.78 -2.60
N ALA A 149 -2.58 9.28 -1.55
CA ALA A 149 -1.45 8.60 -0.91
C ALA A 149 -1.84 7.22 -0.37
N LYS A 150 -3.01 7.11 0.26
CA LYS A 150 -3.54 5.84 0.78
C LYS A 150 -3.85 4.82 -0.33
N GLN A 151 -4.42 5.27 -1.45
CA GLN A 151 -4.66 4.42 -2.64
C GLN A 151 -3.35 3.91 -3.24
N PHE A 152 -2.36 4.80 -3.37
CA PHE A 152 -1.02 4.41 -3.83
C PHE A 152 -0.43 3.29 -2.97
N LEU A 153 -0.42 3.45 -1.66
CA LEU A 153 0.14 2.46 -0.74
C LEU A 153 -0.59 1.12 -0.86
N LYS A 154 -1.92 1.13 -0.85
CA LYS A 154 -2.72 -0.10 -1.00
C LYS A 154 -2.42 -0.84 -2.29
N ARG A 155 -2.32 -0.11 -3.40
CA ARG A 155 -2.02 -0.68 -4.72
C ARG A 155 -0.62 -1.30 -4.81
N ASN A 156 0.31 -0.82 -3.99
CA ASN A 156 1.70 -1.24 -4.01
C ASN A 156 2.05 -2.29 -2.93
N ILE A 157 1.06 -2.82 -2.21
CA ILE A 157 1.28 -3.87 -1.21
C ILE A 157 2.07 -5.07 -1.75
N PRO A 158 1.79 -5.64 -2.96
CA PRO A 158 2.56 -6.76 -3.49
C PRO A 158 4.05 -6.43 -3.65
N VAL A 159 4.34 -5.20 -4.09
CA VAL A 159 5.72 -4.70 -4.24
C VAL A 159 6.39 -4.53 -2.88
N LEU A 160 5.69 -3.92 -1.92
CA LEU A 160 6.19 -3.75 -0.55
C LEU A 160 6.54 -5.10 0.09
N LYS A 161 5.73 -6.12 -0.14
CA LYS A 161 6.03 -7.49 0.32
C LYS A 161 7.33 -8.04 -0.28
N GLY A 162 7.48 -7.93 -1.59
CA GLY A 162 8.67 -8.45 -2.28
C GLY A 162 9.95 -7.71 -1.91
N VAL A 163 9.90 -6.39 -1.87
CA VAL A 163 11.08 -5.52 -1.75
C VAL A 163 11.45 -5.21 -0.30
N ILE A 164 10.47 -5.03 0.58
CA ILE A 164 10.72 -4.57 1.96
C ILE A 164 10.56 -5.71 2.96
N ILE A 165 9.52 -6.52 2.85
CA ILE A 165 9.18 -7.49 3.90
C ILE A 165 9.90 -8.82 3.71
N LYS A 166 9.94 -9.36 2.48
CA LYS A 166 10.57 -10.65 2.19
C LYS A 166 12.06 -10.72 2.56
N PRO A 167 12.90 -9.70 2.23
CA PRO A 167 14.31 -9.70 2.62
C PRO A 167 14.54 -9.75 4.13
N TYR A 168 13.60 -9.26 4.92
CA TYR A 168 13.68 -9.21 6.38
C TYR A 168 12.80 -10.25 7.06
N LYS A 169 12.48 -11.37 6.38
CA LYS A 169 11.75 -12.53 6.94
C LYS A 169 10.39 -12.18 7.57
N GLY A 170 9.67 -11.25 6.96
CA GLY A 170 8.33 -10.85 7.40
C GLY A 170 8.31 -9.62 8.32
N THR A 171 9.46 -9.09 8.72
CA THR A 171 9.54 -7.87 9.53
C THR A 171 9.76 -6.62 8.68
N ILE A 172 9.50 -5.45 9.27
CA ILE A 172 9.91 -4.15 8.70
C ILE A 172 10.93 -3.54 9.65
N PRO A 173 12.16 -3.19 9.18
CA PRO A 173 13.14 -2.52 10.02
C PRO A 173 12.59 -1.19 10.55
N VAL A 174 12.58 -1.03 11.89
CA VAL A 174 11.93 0.14 12.54
C VAL A 174 12.85 1.34 12.73
N THR A 175 14.14 1.19 12.49
CA THR A 175 15.15 2.24 12.74
C THR A 175 14.82 3.56 12.04
N HIS A 176 14.38 3.50 10.79
CA HIS A 176 14.02 4.71 10.05
C HIS A 176 12.72 5.36 10.53
N PHE A 177 11.72 4.58 11.01
CA PHE A 177 10.51 5.12 11.61
C PHE A 177 10.80 5.81 12.94
N ASN A 178 11.63 5.19 13.77
CA ASN A 178 12.05 5.77 15.04
C ASN A 178 12.83 7.07 14.83
N HIS A 179 13.74 7.10 13.85
CA HIS A 179 14.46 8.33 13.51
C HIS A 179 13.52 9.45 13.01
N PHE A 180 12.53 9.11 12.17
CA PHE A 180 11.50 10.09 11.77
C PHE A 180 10.74 10.65 12.97
N ILE A 181 10.34 9.79 13.91
CA ILE A 181 9.63 10.21 15.14
C ILE A 181 10.51 11.17 15.97
N GLU A 182 11.81 10.87 16.12
CA GLU A 182 12.75 11.71 16.83
C GLU A 182 12.88 13.11 16.21
N LEU A 183 13.01 13.19 14.88
CA LEU A 183 13.06 14.47 14.16
C LEU A 183 11.78 15.28 14.39
N CYS A 184 10.62 14.64 14.33
CA CYS A 184 9.34 15.29 14.59
C CYS A 184 9.22 15.80 16.04
N GLN A 185 9.68 15.01 17.03
CA GLN A 185 9.68 15.40 18.46
C GLN A 185 10.61 16.59 18.75
N LYS A 186 11.70 16.71 17.98
CA LYS A 186 12.62 17.86 18.05
C LYS A 186 12.13 19.08 17.26
N HIS A 187 10.94 19.01 16.67
CA HIS A 187 10.39 20.05 15.78
C HIS A 187 11.28 20.35 14.54
N GLU A 188 12.09 19.40 14.12
CA GLU A 188 12.96 19.49 12.95
C GLU A 188 12.18 19.13 11.66
N ILE A 189 11.16 19.94 11.32
CA ILE A 189 10.19 19.63 10.26
C ILE A 189 10.87 19.41 8.91
N GLU A 190 11.77 20.31 8.52
CA GLU A 190 12.48 20.24 7.24
C GLU A 190 13.33 18.96 7.16
N ASN A 191 14.03 18.60 8.26
CA ASN A 191 14.83 17.40 8.33
C ASN A 191 13.95 16.13 8.27
N ALA A 192 12.80 16.11 8.94
CA ALA A 192 11.86 15.00 8.89
C ALA A 192 11.29 14.78 7.48
N VAL A 193 10.91 15.87 6.79
CA VAL A 193 10.43 15.84 5.40
C VAL A 193 11.53 15.37 4.46
N LYS A 194 12.72 15.94 4.54
CA LYS A 194 13.89 15.54 3.75
C LYS A 194 14.22 14.06 3.95
N PHE A 195 14.30 13.62 5.20
CA PHE A 195 14.54 12.23 5.54
C PHE A 195 13.52 11.31 4.90
N THR A 196 12.24 11.63 4.97
CA THR A 196 11.17 10.83 4.35
C THR A 196 11.32 10.75 2.83
N THR A 197 11.66 11.87 2.17
CA THR A 197 11.87 11.86 0.71
C THR A 197 13.06 10.99 0.31
N GLU A 198 14.13 10.96 1.10
CA GLU A 198 15.27 10.06 0.90
C GLU A 198 14.90 8.57 1.07
N GLN A 199 13.92 8.25 1.94
CA GLN A 199 13.43 6.86 2.05
C GLN A 199 12.69 6.42 0.77
N TYR A 200 11.93 7.32 0.11
CA TYR A 200 11.31 7.01 -1.19
C TYR A 200 12.37 6.76 -2.28
N ASP A 201 13.45 7.55 -2.31
CA ASP A 201 14.55 7.35 -3.26
C ASP A 201 15.24 5.99 -3.02
N LYS A 202 15.45 5.60 -1.76
CA LYS A 202 15.98 4.28 -1.42
C LYS A 202 15.03 3.15 -1.83
N ALA A 203 13.74 3.29 -1.53
CA ALA A 203 12.72 2.31 -1.90
C ALA A 203 12.63 2.13 -3.43
N THR A 204 12.73 3.22 -4.21
CA THR A 204 12.79 3.18 -5.67
C THR A 204 13.98 2.36 -6.16
N LYS A 205 15.19 2.59 -5.62
CA LYS A 205 16.40 1.84 -5.99
C LYS A 205 16.26 0.35 -5.65
N MET A 206 15.74 0.03 -4.47
CA MET A 206 15.49 -1.36 -4.05
C MET A 206 14.51 -2.06 -4.98
N PHE A 207 13.44 -1.37 -5.40
CA PHE A 207 12.47 -1.90 -6.33
C PHE A 207 13.09 -2.20 -7.72
N VAL A 208 13.83 -1.26 -8.28
CA VAL A 208 14.50 -1.45 -9.58
C VAL A 208 15.46 -2.64 -9.53
N ALA A 209 16.23 -2.78 -8.45
CA ALA A 209 17.10 -3.94 -8.25
C ALA A 209 16.31 -5.25 -8.19
N TYR A 210 15.23 -5.30 -7.41
CA TYR A 210 14.36 -6.46 -7.29
C TYR A 210 13.75 -6.89 -8.64
N MET A 211 13.24 -5.94 -9.42
CA MET A 211 12.68 -6.23 -10.75
C MET A 211 13.75 -6.74 -11.74
N SER A 212 14.96 -6.22 -11.64
CA SER A 212 16.08 -6.69 -12.46
C SER A 212 16.47 -8.14 -12.14
N GLU A 213 16.39 -8.54 -10.88
CA GLU A 213 16.63 -9.93 -10.45
C GLU A 213 15.54 -10.88 -10.95
N LEU A 214 14.27 -10.48 -10.82
CA LEU A 214 13.14 -11.30 -11.31
C LEU A 214 13.25 -11.58 -12.82
N ARG A 215 13.65 -10.59 -13.62
CA ARG A 215 13.84 -10.77 -15.08
C ARG A 215 14.99 -11.71 -15.45
N LYS A 216 15.98 -11.92 -14.56
CA LYS A 216 17.09 -12.86 -14.79
C LYS A 216 16.72 -14.31 -14.46
N THR A 217 15.65 -14.51 -13.68
CA THR A 217 15.19 -15.83 -13.21
C THR A 217 13.96 -16.35 -13.95
N SER A 218 13.40 -15.56 -14.86
CA SER A 218 12.28 -15.90 -15.75
C SER A 218 12.78 -16.20 -17.15
#